data_374e121f20328578bd504be671928f0f
#
_entry.id   374e121f20328578bd504be671928f0f
#
_cell.length_a   1.000
_cell.length_b   1.000
_cell.length_c   1.000
_cell.angle_alpha   90.00
_cell.angle_beta   90.00
_cell.angle_gamma   90.00
#
_symmetry.space_group_name_H-M   'P 1'
#
loop_
_entity.id
_entity.type
_entity.pdbx_description
1 polymer ?
#
loop_
_entity_poly.entity_id
_entity_poly.type
_entity_poly.pdbx_seq_one_letter_code
_entity_poly.pdbx_strand_id
1 'polypeptide(L)'
;LMYIHGGGWRGGSKESSVLRLLPWLEKGWAVVNVQYRLAEVSLAPAAVEDCLCALRWVIRNAEEYDIDPDRIVVTGNSAGGHLALTTGMVPASAGLDRECPGNEDLSVAAIINWYGITDVGDLLHGPNMKTYAVTWMGSMPNRFEIAERVSPLTYVRDGLPPILTIHGDADPTVPYQHGIRLQEELTKAG
;
A
#
# COMPACT_ATOMS: atom_id res chain seq x y z
N LEU A 1 -8.08 -2.17 -12.13
CA LEU A 1 -6.89 -2.46 -11.31
C LEU A 1 -6.17 -1.16 -10.95
N MET A 2 -5.87 -0.94 -9.69
CA MET A 2 -4.98 0.13 -9.23
C MET A 2 -3.62 -0.49 -8.85
N TYR A 3 -2.56 -0.11 -9.58
CA TYR A 3 -1.23 -0.65 -9.35
C TYR A 3 -0.29 0.39 -8.73
N ILE A 4 0.46 -0.03 -7.71
CA ILE A 4 1.39 0.84 -6.96
C ILE A 4 2.81 0.23 -7.05
N HIS A 5 3.76 1.03 -7.58
CA HIS A 5 5.13 0.55 -7.80
C HIS A 5 5.90 0.39 -6.48
N GLY A 6 6.89 -0.52 -6.48
CA GLY A 6 7.87 -0.65 -5.39
C GLY A 6 8.99 0.37 -5.47
N GLY A 7 10.07 0.13 -4.71
CA GLY A 7 11.27 0.98 -4.71
C GLY A 7 11.63 1.56 -3.34
N GLY A 8 11.17 0.92 -2.25
CA GLY A 8 11.50 1.31 -0.87
C GLY A 8 11.04 2.72 -0.51
N TRP A 9 9.95 3.20 -1.12
CA TRP A 9 9.42 4.57 -1.02
C TRP A 9 10.40 5.68 -1.41
N ARG A 10 11.55 5.31 -1.97
CA ARG A 10 12.67 6.22 -2.33
C ARG A 10 12.91 6.30 -3.82
N GLY A 11 12.46 5.33 -4.58
CA GLY A 11 12.68 5.23 -6.00
C GLY A 11 11.54 4.50 -6.71
N GLY A 12 11.70 4.33 -8.02
CA GLY A 12 10.65 3.81 -8.87
C GLY A 12 9.77 4.91 -9.45
N SER A 13 8.97 4.54 -10.42
CA SER A 13 7.97 5.41 -11.02
C SER A 13 6.85 4.58 -11.65
N LYS A 14 5.73 5.23 -11.93
CA LYS A 14 4.62 4.59 -12.65
C LYS A 14 5.05 4.00 -14.00
N GLU A 15 6.00 4.63 -14.69
CA GLU A 15 6.50 4.17 -16.00
C GLU A 15 7.31 2.87 -15.89
N SER A 16 8.02 2.66 -14.78
CA SER A 16 8.93 1.51 -14.59
C SER A 16 8.22 0.16 -14.57
N SER A 17 6.91 0.14 -14.37
CA SER A 17 6.12 -1.09 -14.20
C SER A 17 5.15 -1.38 -15.34
N VAL A 18 5.12 -0.56 -16.41
CA VAL A 18 4.11 -0.64 -17.48
C VAL A 18 4.00 -2.03 -18.10
N LEU A 19 5.13 -2.70 -18.36
CA LEU A 19 5.10 -4.04 -18.97
C LEU A 19 4.44 -5.10 -18.09
N ARG A 20 4.45 -4.93 -16.76
CA ARG A 20 3.78 -5.84 -15.81
C ARG A 20 2.26 -5.71 -15.84
N LEU A 21 1.76 -4.63 -16.41
CA LEU A 21 0.34 -4.32 -16.47
C LEU A 21 -0.33 -4.86 -17.74
N LEU A 22 0.46 -5.22 -18.76
CA LEU A 22 -0.07 -5.73 -20.03
C LEU A 22 -1.01 -6.94 -19.87
N PRO A 23 -0.72 -7.97 -19.04
CA PRO A 23 -1.63 -9.10 -18.87
C PRO A 23 -3.02 -8.71 -18.31
N TRP A 24 -3.09 -7.63 -17.54
CA TRP A 24 -4.36 -7.11 -17.02
C TRP A 24 -5.14 -6.40 -18.12
N LEU A 25 -4.47 -5.55 -18.91
CA LEU A 25 -5.06 -4.87 -20.05
C LEU A 25 -5.57 -5.88 -21.10
N GLU A 26 -4.79 -6.92 -21.39
CA GLU A 26 -5.19 -8.02 -22.31
C GLU A 26 -6.45 -8.75 -21.84
N LYS A 27 -6.72 -8.78 -20.53
CA LYS A 27 -7.94 -9.36 -19.95
C LYS A 27 -9.11 -8.37 -19.84
N GLY A 28 -8.97 -7.16 -20.40
CA GLY A 28 -10.00 -6.14 -20.40
C GLY A 28 -10.13 -5.32 -19.11
N TRP A 29 -9.09 -5.33 -18.24
CA TRP A 29 -9.08 -4.47 -17.06
C TRP A 29 -8.68 -3.04 -17.41
N ALA A 30 -9.39 -2.06 -16.88
CA ALA A 30 -8.84 -0.71 -16.75
C ALA A 30 -7.70 -0.73 -15.72
N VAL A 31 -6.60 -0.03 -16.02
CA VAL A 31 -5.43 0.02 -15.12
C VAL A 31 -5.07 1.45 -14.78
N VAL A 32 -5.10 1.77 -13.49
CA VAL A 32 -4.57 3.03 -12.94
C VAL A 32 -3.20 2.76 -12.33
N ASN A 33 -2.17 3.36 -12.88
CA ASN A 33 -0.78 3.19 -12.46
C ASN A 33 -0.34 4.39 -11.62
N VAL A 34 -0.22 4.20 -10.31
CA VAL A 34 -0.07 5.28 -9.33
C VAL A 34 1.36 5.76 -9.23
N GLN A 35 1.54 7.09 -9.21
CA GLN A 35 2.76 7.76 -8.76
C GLN A 35 2.49 8.40 -7.40
N TYR A 36 3.38 8.14 -6.44
CA TYR A 36 3.31 8.72 -5.10
C TYR A 36 4.58 9.52 -4.79
N ARG A 37 4.54 10.42 -3.82
CA ARG A 37 5.71 11.21 -3.36
C ARG A 37 6.76 10.28 -2.77
N LEU A 38 7.96 10.34 -3.31
CA LEU A 38 9.13 9.60 -2.81
C LEU A 38 9.74 10.33 -1.61
N ALA A 39 10.52 9.61 -0.80
CA ALA A 39 11.14 10.12 0.43
C ALA A 39 11.98 11.38 0.24
N GLU A 40 12.55 11.60 -0.95
CA GLU A 40 13.29 12.82 -1.30
C GLU A 40 12.38 14.06 -1.42
N VAL A 41 11.09 13.85 -1.69
CA VAL A 41 10.07 14.91 -1.80
C VAL A 41 9.36 15.09 -0.47
N SER A 42 8.94 13.97 0.16
CA SER A 42 8.24 14.00 1.44
C SER A 42 8.40 12.70 2.20
N LEU A 43 8.64 12.78 3.50
CA LEU A 43 8.73 11.64 4.40
C LEU A 43 7.35 10.99 4.64
N ALA A 44 7.34 9.84 5.32
CA ALA A 44 6.08 9.24 5.78
C ALA A 44 5.27 10.25 6.62
N PRO A 45 3.93 10.27 6.50
CA PRO A 45 3.06 9.30 5.82
C PRO A 45 2.72 9.64 4.34
N ALA A 46 3.35 10.62 3.71
CA ALA A 46 2.94 11.23 2.45
C ALA A 46 2.61 10.20 1.32
N ALA A 47 3.41 9.14 1.17
CA ALA A 47 3.15 8.11 0.15
C ALA A 47 1.83 7.35 0.40
N VAL A 48 1.45 7.13 1.67
CA VAL A 48 0.17 6.50 2.04
C VAL A 48 -0.98 7.44 1.72
N GLU A 49 -0.85 8.72 2.09
CA GLU A 49 -1.84 9.77 1.78
C GLU A 49 -2.08 9.89 0.28
N ASP A 50 -1.00 9.91 -0.51
CA ASP A 50 -1.09 9.98 -1.98
C ASP A 50 -1.85 8.80 -2.58
N CYS A 51 -1.63 7.58 -2.07
CA CYS A 51 -2.32 6.38 -2.56
C CYS A 51 -3.81 6.38 -2.18
N LEU A 52 -4.17 6.85 -0.98
CA LEU A 52 -5.57 7.05 -0.59
C LEU A 52 -6.23 8.12 -1.47
N CYS A 53 -5.53 9.21 -1.75
CA CYS A 53 -6.00 10.25 -2.66
C CYS A 53 -6.17 9.75 -4.10
N ALA A 54 -5.26 8.87 -4.56
CA ALA A 54 -5.38 8.24 -5.87
C ALA A 54 -6.62 7.33 -5.95
N LEU A 55 -6.90 6.54 -4.91
CA LEU A 55 -8.12 5.73 -4.84
C LEU A 55 -9.38 6.62 -4.88
N ARG A 56 -9.41 7.70 -4.10
CA ARG A 56 -10.50 8.67 -4.12
C ARG A 56 -10.71 9.29 -5.50
N TRP A 57 -9.61 9.62 -6.18
CA TRP A 57 -9.67 10.12 -7.55
C TRP A 57 -10.28 9.09 -8.51
N VAL A 58 -9.87 7.83 -8.40
CA VAL A 58 -10.42 6.74 -9.24
C VAL A 58 -11.93 6.61 -9.03
N ILE A 59 -12.39 6.60 -7.77
CA ILE A 59 -13.82 6.49 -7.44
C ILE A 59 -14.60 7.69 -7.98
N ARG A 60 -14.09 8.91 -7.81
CA ARG A 60 -14.74 10.14 -8.30
C ARG A 60 -14.89 10.21 -9.82
N ASN A 61 -13.93 9.65 -10.52
CA ASN A 61 -13.90 9.71 -11.99
C ASN A 61 -14.32 8.37 -12.63
N ALA A 62 -14.88 7.45 -11.83
CA ALA A 62 -15.20 6.10 -12.29
C ALA A 62 -16.14 6.10 -13.50
N GLU A 63 -17.15 6.94 -13.51
CA GLU A 63 -18.09 7.09 -14.63
C GLU A 63 -17.40 7.61 -15.91
N GLU A 64 -16.52 8.61 -15.79
CA GLU A 64 -15.79 9.18 -16.93
C GLU A 64 -14.88 8.16 -17.64
N TYR A 65 -14.29 7.24 -16.86
CA TYR A 65 -13.35 6.24 -17.38
C TYR A 65 -13.97 4.85 -17.54
N ASP A 66 -15.29 4.70 -17.42
CA ASP A 66 -15.98 3.42 -17.49
C ASP A 66 -15.41 2.37 -16.50
N ILE A 67 -15.11 2.84 -15.28
CA ILE A 67 -14.61 2.02 -14.18
C ILE A 67 -15.77 1.64 -13.26
N ASP A 68 -15.86 0.37 -12.92
CA ASP A 68 -16.76 -0.13 -11.88
C ASP A 68 -16.11 0.06 -10.50
N PRO A 69 -16.58 1.00 -9.65
CA PRO A 69 -15.98 1.27 -8.35
C PRO A 69 -16.11 0.09 -7.38
N ASP A 70 -17.11 -0.78 -7.53
CA ASP A 70 -17.30 -1.96 -6.68
C ASP A 70 -16.33 -3.10 -7.04
N ARG A 71 -15.57 -2.94 -8.13
CA ARG A 71 -14.61 -3.96 -8.63
C ARG A 71 -13.18 -3.46 -8.65
N ILE A 72 -12.84 -2.48 -7.84
CA ILE A 72 -11.47 -1.98 -7.73
C ILE A 72 -10.61 -3.00 -6.99
N VAL A 73 -9.56 -3.49 -7.63
CA VAL A 73 -8.51 -4.32 -7.00
C VAL A 73 -7.25 -3.48 -6.91
N VAL A 74 -6.66 -3.40 -5.71
CA VAL A 74 -5.40 -2.70 -5.48
C VAL A 74 -4.26 -3.69 -5.38
N THR A 75 -3.16 -3.43 -6.06
CA THR A 75 -1.98 -4.30 -6.05
C THR A 75 -0.68 -3.51 -6.10
N GLY A 76 0.38 -4.12 -5.61
CA GLY A 76 1.72 -3.56 -5.68
C GLY A 76 2.76 -4.50 -5.09
N ASN A 77 4.03 -4.18 -5.30
CA ASN A 77 5.14 -5.02 -4.85
C ASN A 77 6.07 -4.29 -3.89
N SER A 78 6.60 -4.98 -2.88
CA SER A 78 7.54 -4.40 -1.89
C SER A 78 6.92 -3.17 -1.20
N ALA A 79 7.54 -1.99 -1.27
CA ALA A 79 6.92 -0.73 -0.82
C ALA A 79 5.53 -0.47 -1.45
N GLY A 80 5.32 -0.85 -2.72
CA GLY A 80 4.02 -0.78 -3.37
C GLY A 80 3.01 -1.80 -2.81
N GLY A 81 3.46 -2.97 -2.38
CA GLY A 81 2.65 -3.95 -1.66
C GLY A 81 2.18 -3.43 -0.30
N HIS A 82 3.08 -2.77 0.43
CA HIS A 82 2.73 -2.02 1.63
C HIS A 82 1.67 -0.95 1.35
N LEU A 83 1.88 -0.13 0.32
CA LEU A 83 0.94 0.92 -0.06
C LEU A 83 -0.39 0.35 -0.55
N ALA A 84 -0.40 -0.80 -1.23
CA ALA A 84 -1.65 -1.48 -1.60
C ALA A 84 -2.44 -1.95 -0.38
N LEU A 85 -1.75 -2.53 0.62
CA LEU A 85 -2.37 -2.91 1.89
C LEU A 85 -2.93 -1.69 2.63
N THR A 86 -2.14 -0.62 2.81
CA THR A 86 -2.63 0.59 3.49
C THR A 86 -3.79 1.23 2.75
N THR A 87 -3.76 1.25 1.40
CA THR A 87 -4.86 1.82 0.59
C THR A 87 -6.19 1.09 0.83
N GLY A 88 -6.18 -0.23 0.97
CA GLY A 88 -7.42 -0.99 1.16
C GLY A 88 -7.78 -1.29 2.63
N MET A 89 -6.87 -1.06 3.59
CA MET A 89 -7.09 -1.40 5.00
C MET A 89 -7.28 -0.19 5.91
N VAL A 90 -6.67 0.97 5.58
CA VAL A 90 -6.71 2.17 6.44
C VAL A 90 -8.13 2.74 6.48
N PRO A 91 -8.75 2.85 7.66
CA PRO A 91 -10.08 3.47 7.77
C PRO A 91 -9.98 4.99 7.70
N ALA A 92 -11.05 5.66 7.28
CA ALA A 92 -11.13 7.12 7.24
C ALA A 92 -10.83 7.79 8.61
N SER A 93 -11.15 7.11 9.71
CA SER A 93 -10.86 7.58 11.07
C SER A 93 -9.37 7.74 11.38
N ALA A 94 -8.48 7.08 10.63
CA ALA A 94 -7.04 7.25 10.77
C ALA A 94 -6.55 8.63 10.28
N GLY A 95 -7.35 9.34 9.48
CA GLY A 95 -7.10 10.70 9.01
C GLY A 95 -5.85 10.80 8.12
N LEU A 96 -5.58 9.76 7.32
CA LEU A 96 -4.49 9.73 6.34
C LEU A 96 -4.95 10.15 4.91
N ASP A 97 -6.20 10.62 4.77
CA ASP A 97 -6.78 11.11 3.52
C ASP A 97 -7.08 12.62 3.52
N ARG A 98 -6.53 13.36 4.49
CA ARG A 98 -6.83 14.79 4.71
C ARG A 98 -6.37 15.70 3.57
N GLU A 99 -5.35 15.27 2.81
CA GLU A 99 -4.84 16.03 1.65
C GLU A 99 -5.83 16.02 0.47
N CYS A 100 -6.80 15.13 0.49
CA CYS A 100 -7.84 14.99 -0.53
C CYS A 100 -9.22 14.78 0.11
N PRO A 101 -9.79 15.80 0.74
CA PRO A 101 -11.04 15.66 1.49
C PRO A 101 -12.20 15.23 0.57
N GLY A 102 -13.08 14.40 1.11
CA GLY A 102 -14.27 13.90 0.41
C GLY A 102 -15.05 12.90 1.26
N ASN A 103 -16.22 12.54 0.75
CA ASN A 103 -17.16 11.65 1.43
C ASN A 103 -17.25 10.27 0.76
N GLU A 104 -16.43 10.01 -0.25
CA GLU A 104 -16.40 8.74 -0.95
C GLU A 104 -15.96 7.62 0.00
N ASP A 105 -16.65 6.51 -0.05
CA ASP A 105 -16.19 5.28 0.60
C ASP A 105 -14.96 4.73 -0.15
N LEU A 106 -13.83 4.68 0.54
CA LEU A 106 -12.56 4.20 -0.01
C LEU A 106 -12.44 2.68 0.09
N SER A 107 -13.53 1.95 -0.11
CA SER A 107 -13.53 0.50 -0.15
C SER A 107 -12.95 -0.04 -1.46
N VAL A 108 -12.37 -1.25 -1.38
CA VAL A 108 -11.84 -1.98 -2.54
C VAL A 108 -12.35 -3.42 -2.53
N ALA A 109 -12.51 -4.02 -3.72
CA ALA A 109 -13.01 -5.38 -3.87
C ALA A 109 -12.00 -6.43 -3.40
N ALA A 110 -10.70 -6.20 -3.56
CA ALA A 110 -9.63 -7.08 -3.10
C ALA A 110 -8.27 -6.38 -3.08
N ILE A 111 -7.32 -6.95 -2.34
CA ILE A 111 -5.92 -6.51 -2.29
C ILE A 111 -5.02 -7.67 -2.72
N ILE A 112 -4.08 -7.40 -3.64
CA ILE A 112 -3.02 -8.36 -4.00
C ILE A 112 -1.69 -7.78 -3.53
N ASN A 113 -1.15 -8.36 -2.48
CA ASN A 113 0.09 -7.96 -1.84
C ASN A 113 1.25 -8.84 -2.32
N TRP A 114 2.18 -8.26 -3.08
CA TRP A 114 3.42 -8.92 -3.46
C TRP A 114 4.52 -8.51 -2.49
N TYR A 115 4.86 -9.39 -1.53
CA TYR A 115 5.95 -9.22 -0.56
C TYR A 115 6.02 -7.80 0.04
N GLY A 116 4.87 -7.23 0.38
CA GLY A 116 4.79 -5.90 1.01
C GLY A 116 5.19 -5.91 2.47
N ILE A 117 5.68 -4.76 2.92
CA ILE A 117 5.98 -4.51 4.33
C ILE A 117 4.67 -4.37 5.10
N THR A 118 4.51 -5.09 6.21
CA THR A 118 3.30 -5.07 7.03
C THR A 118 3.50 -4.38 8.37
N ASP A 119 4.76 -4.26 8.82
CA ASP A 119 5.17 -3.57 10.04
C ASP A 119 6.40 -2.70 9.73
N VAL A 120 6.19 -1.41 9.61
CA VAL A 120 7.28 -0.47 9.32
C VAL A 120 8.21 -0.31 10.51
N GLY A 121 7.69 -0.42 11.73
CA GLY A 121 8.46 -0.31 12.96
C GLY A 121 9.56 -1.37 13.07
N ASP A 122 9.27 -2.60 12.63
CA ASP A 122 10.24 -3.71 12.59
C ASP A 122 11.48 -3.41 11.72
N LEU A 123 11.32 -2.57 10.69
CA LEU A 123 12.40 -2.20 9.77
C LEU A 123 13.20 -0.96 10.22
N LEU A 124 12.91 -0.37 11.37
CA LEU A 124 13.61 0.84 11.85
C LEU A 124 14.75 0.54 12.81
N HIS A 125 14.81 -0.65 13.38
CA HIS A 125 15.82 -1.05 14.37
C HIS A 125 16.01 -2.57 14.40
N GLY A 126 17.03 -3.00 15.16
CA GLY A 126 17.30 -4.43 15.37
C GLY A 126 17.78 -5.17 14.11
N PRO A 127 17.65 -6.51 14.08
CA PRO A 127 18.21 -7.36 13.01
C PRO A 127 17.51 -7.15 11.66
N ASN A 128 16.28 -6.70 11.66
CA ASN A 128 15.50 -6.46 10.44
C ASN A 128 15.64 -5.04 9.88
N MET A 129 16.46 -4.18 10.52
CA MET A 129 16.63 -2.80 10.08
C MET A 129 16.97 -2.69 8.59
N LYS A 130 16.27 -1.81 7.89
CA LYS A 130 16.48 -1.53 6.47
C LYS A 130 16.67 -0.05 6.23
N THR A 131 17.77 0.30 5.56
CA THR A 131 18.12 1.70 5.25
C THR A 131 17.00 2.42 4.51
N TYR A 132 16.29 1.75 3.60
CA TYR A 132 15.20 2.38 2.84
C TYR A 132 14.04 2.80 3.75
N ALA A 133 13.70 2.01 4.79
CA ALA A 133 12.66 2.36 5.75
C ALA A 133 13.10 3.50 6.67
N VAL A 134 14.35 3.44 7.18
CA VAL A 134 14.92 4.52 7.98
C VAL A 134 14.94 5.84 7.22
N THR A 135 15.31 5.81 5.92
CA THR A 135 15.31 7.02 5.08
C THR A 135 13.90 7.57 4.85
N TRP A 136 12.92 6.69 4.57
CA TRP A 136 11.53 7.12 4.37
C TRP A 136 10.89 7.71 5.62
N MET A 137 11.24 7.17 6.79
CA MET A 137 10.76 7.69 8.08
C MET A 137 11.51 8.96 8.54
N GLY A 138 12.75 9.14 8.08
CA GLY A 138 13.60 10.25 8.51
C GLY A 138 13.94 10.20 10.00
N SER A 139 14.41 11.36 10.52
CA SER A 139 14.87 11.51 11.90
C SER A 139 13.84 12.23 12.80
N MET A 140 12.55 12.14 12.47
CA MET A 140 11.50 12.79 13.25
C MET A 140 11.39 12.19 14.67
N PRO A 141 11.18 13.03 15.72
CA PRO A 141 11.06 12.54 17.10
C PRO A 141 9.96 11.48 17.27
N ASN A 142 8.84 11.61 16.54
CA ASN A 142 7.67 10.74 16.60
C ASN A 142 7.68 9.67 15.49
N ARG A 143 8.85 9.33 14.92
CA ARG A 143 8.95 8.39 13.79
C ARG A 143 8.35 7.01 14.08
N PHE A 144 8.41 6.52 15.31
CA PHE A 144 7.85 5.22 15.67
C PHE A 144 6.32 5.25 15.73
N GLU A 145 5.74 6.34 16.19
CA GLU A 145 4.30 6.59 16.16
C GLU A 145 3.79 6.67 14.71
N ILE A 146 4.52 7.38 13.86
CA ILE A 146 4.20 7.43 12.42
C ILE A 146 4.36 6.04 11.79
N ALA A 147 5.42 5.29 12.12
CA ALA A 147 5.63 3.94 11.63
C ALA A 147 4.45 3.01 11.96
N GLU A 148 3.93 3.07 13.20
CA GLU A 148 2.74 2.35 13.61
C GLU A 148 1.52 2.76 12.77
N ARG A 149 1.29 4.07 12.59
CA ARG A 149 0.17 4.61 11.81
C ARG A 149 0.21 4.24 10.33
N VAL A 150 1.37 4.00 9.76
CA VAL A 150 1.50 3.57 8.35
C VAL A 150 1.69 2.06 8.21
N SER A 151 1.65 1.29 9.29
CA SER A 151 1.79 -0.16 9.24
C SER A 151 0.45 -0.86 8.99
N PRO A 152 0.32 -1.68 7.93
CA PRO A 152 -0.89 -2.45 7.66
C PRO A 152 -1.39 -3.28 8.85
N LEU A 153 -0.49 -3.89 9.63
CA LEU A 153 -0.86 -4.69 10.81
C LEU A 153 -1.69 -3.92 11.85
N THR A 154 -1.51 -2.60 11.94
CA THR A 154 -2.31 -1.72 12.83
C THR A 154 -3.79 -1.74 12.48
N TYR A 155 -4.14 -2.07 11.24
CA TYR A 155 -5.49 -1.95 10.71
C TYR A 155 -6.17 -3.30 10.45
N VAL A 156 -5.58 -4.38 10.90
CA VAL A 156 -6.21 -5.71 10.82
C VAL A 156 -7.48 -5.71 11.69
N ARG A 157 -8.60 -6.09 11.08
CA ARG A 157 -9.93 -6.16 11.71
C ARG A 157 -10.85 -7.07 10.90
N ASP A 158 -11.98 -7.44 11.47
CA ASP A 158 -13.07 -8.09 10.74
C ASP A 158 -13.62 -7.16 9.62
N GLY A 159 -14.15 -7.76 8.56
CA GLY A 159 -14.78 -7.06 7.45
C GLY A 159 -13.79 -6.39 6.48
N LEU A 160 -12.51 -6.72 6.53
CA LEU A 160 -11.55 -6.30 5.48
C LEU A 160 -11.85 -7.01 4.15
N PRO A 161 -11.51 -6.37 3.00
CA PRO A 161 -11.61 -7.04 1.72
C PRO A 161 -10.71 -8.28 1.66
N PRO A 162 -10.99 -9.26 0.79
CA PRO A 162 -10.08 -10.38 0.56
C PRO A 162 -8.66 -9.93 0.23
N ILE A 163 -7.67 -10.53 0.89
CA ILE A 163 -6.25 -10.19 0.73
C ILE A 163 -5.49 -11.44 0.26
N LEU A 164 -4.88 -11.36 -0.93
CA LEU A 164 -3.94 -12.36 -1.41
C LEU A 164 -2.50 -11.87 -1.15
N THR A 165 -1.74 -12.60 -0.35
CA THR A 165 -0.31 -12.33 -0.12
C THR A 165 0.56 -13.35 -0.84
N ILE A 166 1.53 -12.86 -1.62
CA ILE A 166 2.53 -13.65 -2.33
C ILE A 166 3.90 -13.20 -1.84
N HIS A 167 4.67 -14.10 -1.20
CA HIS A 167 5.95 -13.78 -0.60
C HIS A 167 6.91 -14.97 -0.69
N GLY A 168 8.12 -14.75 -1.15
CA GLY A 168 9.16 -15.78 -1.17
C GLY A 168 9.76 -15.98 0.23
N ASP A 169 9.95 -17.21 0.65
CA ASP A 169 10.46 -17.58 1.99
C ASP A 169 11.95 -17.24 2.20
N ALA A 170 12.68 -17.00 1.13
CA ALA A 170 14.09 -16.59 1.13
C ALA A 170 14.29 -15.12 0.69
N ASP A 171 13.29 -14.24 0.86
CA ASP A 171 13.40 -12.83 0.49
C ASP A 171 14.43 -12.10 1.36
N PRO A 172 15.55 -11.58 0.79
CA PRO A 172 16.59 -10.89 1.56
C PRO A 172 16.24 -9.42 1.85
N THR A 173 15.20 -8.89 1.19
CA THR A 173 14.85 -7.47 1.23
C THR A 173 13.72 -7.17 2.20
N VAL A 174 12.63 -7.91 2.08
CA VAL A 174 11.50 -7.85 3.02
C VAL A 174 11.43 -9.15 3.79
N PRO A 175 11.61 -9.13 5.13
CA PRO A 175 11.55 -10.36 5.91
C PRO A 175 10.26 -11.13 5.68
N TYR A 176 10.34 -12.41 5.36
CA TYR A 176 9.20 -13.29 5.08
C TYR A 176 8.15 -13.29 6.21
N GLN A 177 8.60 -13.06 7.46
CA GLN A 177 7.74 -12.94 8.64
C GLN A 177 6.66 -11.84 8.51
N HIS A 178 6.88 -10.82 7.66
CA HIS A 178 5.85 -9.82 7.35
C HIS A 178 4.60 -10.44 6.74
N GLY A 179 4.78 -11.37 5.79
CA GLY A 179 3.66 -12.11 5.18
C GLY A 179 2.98 -13.07 6.16
N ILE A 180 3.78 -13.79 6.95
CA ILE A 180 3.28 -14.75 7.95
C ILE A 180 2.45 -14.03 9.01
N ARG A 181 2.99 -12.98 9.65
CA ARG A 181 2.28 -12.22 10.69
C ARG A 181 0.97 -11.62 10.18
N LEU A 182 0.99 -11.07 8.95
CA LEU A 182 -0.25 -10.56 8.35
C LEU A 182 -1.31 -11.66 8.25
N GLN A 183 -0.95 -12.83 7.72
CA GLN A 183 -1.88 -13.95 7.58
C GLN A 183 -2.42 -14.45 8.92
N GLU A 184 -1.55 -14.53 9.93
CA GLU A 184 -1.95 -14.95 11.28
C GLU A 184 -2.95 -13.98 11.90
N GLU A 185 -2.69 -12.66 11.81
CA GLU A 185 -3.59 -11.65 12.37
C GLU A 185 -4.91 -11.57 11.60
N LEU A 186 -4.89 -11.66 10.26
CA LEU A 186 -6.13 -11.74 9.46
C LEU A 186 -6.97 -12.97 9.82
N THR A 187 -6.33 -14.13 10.02
CA THR A 187 -7.04 -15.37 10.40
C THR A 187 -7.69 -15.26 11.79
N LYS A 188 -7.06 -14.51 12.72
CA LYS A 188 -7.64 -14.27 14.05
C LYS A 188 -8.81 -13.28 14.01
N ALA A 189 -8.78 -12.36 13.08
CA ALA A 189 -9.79 -11.31 12.94
C ALA A 189 -11.07 -11.77 12.23
N GLY A 190 -11.04 -12.89 11.48
CA GLY A 190 -12.16 -13.44 10.71
C GLY A 190 -11.82 -13.64 9.24
#